data_6421b4734c2150c6bd2f2c4a46c0ce1e
#
_entry.id   6421b4734c2150c6bd2f2c4a46c0ce1e
#
_cell.length_a   1.000
_cell.length_b   1.000
_cell.length_c   1.000
_cell.angle_alpha   90.00
_cell.angle_beta   90.00
_cell.angle_gamma   90.00
#
_symmetry.space_group_name_H-M   'P 1'
#
loop_
_entity.id
_entity.type
_entity.pdbx_description
1 polymer ?
#
loop_
_entity_poly.entity_id
_entity_poly.type
_entity_poly.pdbx_seq_one_letter_code
_entity_poly.pdbx_strand_id
1 'polypeptide(L)'
;MNLPTQDLRISLVQGDTLWHDPAGNRAHYAALIAPLAGQTDLVILPETFTSGFSNVAGEQAEGMDGPSLAWMQAQAAALDAVVTGSLQLRVDGQVYNRLLWVYPDGRIAHYDKRHLFRYGGEHERYAAGSHRLSVEWKGWRINPQVCYDLRFPVFCRNRYNVERADALDFDLQIFVANWPQQRAHAWNTLARARAIENLCYVAVVNRVGTDGNKLSYAGDSAVIDFLGQAQLALHGSEQVATTTISAAALAAHRQRFPAMLDADTFELPGMGRP
;
A
#
# COMPACT_ATOMS: atom_id res chain seq x y z
N MET A 1 -16.85 -11.15 16.56
CA MET A 1 -15.86 -10.79 15.53
C MET A 1 -16.32 -9.57 14.77
N ASN A 2 -15.56 -8.47 14.85
CA ASN A 2 -15.73 -7.35 13.92
C ASN A 2 -15.04 -7.67 12.61
N LEU A 3 -15.57 -8.64 11.89
CA LEU A 3 -15.11 -9.00 10.55
C LEU A 3 -15.84 -8.12 9.53
N PRO A 4 -15.24 -7.86 8.37
CA PRO A 4 -15.94 -7.18 7.30
C PRO A 4 -17.20 -7.96 6.89
N THR A 5 -18.30 -7.24 6.63
CA THR A 5 -19.60 -7.84 6.32
C THR A 5 -19.94 -7.76 4.84
N GLN A 6 -19.16 -7.05 4.06
CA GLN A 6 -19.34 -6.90 2.61
C GLN A 6 -18.01 -7.09 1.88
N ASP A 7 -18.08 -7.59 0.67
CA ASP A 7 -16.91 -7.75 -0.20
C ASP A 7 -16.35 -6.38 -0.60
N LEU A 8 -15.05 -6.34 -0.98
CA LEU A 8 -14.36 -5.10 -1.35
C LEU A 8 -13.75 -5.25 -2.74
N ARG A 9 -14.07 -4.31 -3.64
CA ARG A 9 -13.49 -4.23 -4.98
C ARG A 9 -12.20 -3.41 -4.93
N ILE A 10 -11.09 -4.02 -5.34
CA ILE A 10 -9.75 -3.42 -5.28
C ILE A 10 -9.20 -3.33 -6.70
N SER A 11 -8.76 -2.14 -7.09
CA SER A 11 -8.07 -1.90 -8.36
C SER A 11 -6.59 -1.66 -8.12
N LEU A 12 -5.74 -2.47 -8.76
CA LEU A 12 -4.29 -2.30 -8.79
C LEU A 12 -3.91 -1.49 -10.01
N VAL A 13 -3.13 -0.43 -9.83
CA VAL A 13 -2.62 0.42 -10.91
C VAL A 13 -1.12 0.19 -11.05
N GLN A 14 -0.75 -0.76 -11.92
CA GLN A 14 0.63 -1.06 -12.27
C GLN A 14 1.05 -0.14 -13.42
N GLY A 15 1.49 1.09 -13.10
CA GLY A 15 1.83 2.11 -14.09
C GLY A 15 3.33 2.22 -14.36
N ASP A 16 3.67 2.77 -15.52
CA ASP A 16 5.03 3.21 -15.84
C ASP A 16 5.19 4.68 -15.41
N THR A 17 5.76 4.89 -14.23
CA THR A 17 5.94 6.23 -13.65
C THR A 17 7.01 7.01 -14.41
N LEU A 18 6.63 8.17 -14.95
CA LEU A 18 7.56 9.10 -15.60
C LEU A 18 8.55 9.67 -14.58
N TRP A 19 9.84 9.62 -14.92
CA TRP A 19 10.88 10.06 -14.00
C TRP A 19 10.88 11.57 -13.81
N HIS A 20 10.72 12.03 -12.56
CA HIS A 20 10.73 13.44 -12.15
C HIS A 20 9.74 14.34 -12.91
N ASP A 21 8.60 13.79 -13.33
CA ASP A 21 7.54 14.56 -13.99
C ASP A 21 6.19 14.43 -13.22
N PRO A 22 6.01 15.18 -12.13
CA PRO A 22 4.78 15.08 -11.33
C PRO A 22 3.52 15.46 -12.12
N ALA A 23 3.61 16.44 -13.02
CA ALA A 23 2.46 16.86 -13.81
C ALA A 23 2.07 15.81 -14.86
N GLY A 24 3.06 15.29 -15.58
CA GLY A 24 2.86 14.19 -16.53
C GLY A 24 2.31 12.94 -15.84
N ASN A 25 2.84 12.57 -14.67
CA ASN A 25 2.35 11.42 -13.92
C ASN A 25 0.90 11.61 -13.46
N ARG A 26 0.51 12.79 -12.96
CA ARG A 26 -0.90 13.04 -12.59
C ARG A 26 -1.83 12.89 -13.79
N ALA A 27 -1.45 13.40 -14.95
CA ALA A 27 -2.24 13.24 -16.18
C ALA A 27 -2.31 11.78 -16.63
N HIS A 28 -1.16 11.09 -16.61
CA HIS A 28 -1.04 9.68 -16.99
C HIS A 28 -1.91 8.77 -16.08
N TYR A 29 -1.74 8.86 -14.76
CA TYR A 29 -2.52 8.06 -13.82
C TYR A 29 -4.01 8.44 -13.84
N ALA A 30 -4.38 9.70 -14.10
CA ALA A 30 -5.79 10.08 -14.30
C ALA A 30 -6.43 9.33 -15.48
N ALA A 31 -5.72 9.23 -16.61
CA ALA A 31 -6.20 8.49 -17.76
C ALA A 31 -6.35 6.98 -17.48
N LEU A 32 -5.40 6.40 -16.73
CA LEU A 32 -5.43 4.98 -16.36
C LEU A 32 -6.61 4.63 -15.44
N ILE A 33 -6.94 5.50 -14.48
CA ILE A 33 -7.97 5.19 -13.47
C ILE A 33 -9.38 5.70 -13.83
N ALA A 34 -9.51 6.61 -14.78
CA ALA A 34 -10.82 7.15 -15.20
C ALA A 34 -11.89 6.07 -15.52
N PRO A 35 -11.55 4.94 -16.17
CA PRO A 35 -12.51 3.88 -16.46
C PRO A 35 -13.04 3.15 -15.23
N LEU A 36 -12.45 3.35 -14.05
CA LEU A 36 -12.81 2.65 -12.80
C LEU A 36 -14.04 3.25 -12.10
N ALA A 37 -14.58 4.37 -12.57
CA ALA A 37 -15.73 5.03 -11.96
C ALA A 37 -16.92 4.07 -11.78
N GLY A 38 -17.40 3.92 -10.53
CA GLY A 38 -18.46 2.98 -10.17
C GLY A 38 -18.07 1.49 -10.17
N GLN A 39 -16.84 1.14 -10.54
CA GLN A 39 -16.37 -0.25 -10.67
C GLN A 39 -15.43 -0.68 -9.55
N THR A 40 -14.97 0.23 -8.71
CA THR A 40 -13.99 -0.02 -7.65
C THR A 40 -14.39 0.65 -6.34
N ASP A 41 -13.90 0.13 -5.24
CA ASP A 41 -14.04 0.74 -3.91
C ASP A 41 -12.70 1.30 -3.40
N LEU A 42 -11.58 0.80 -3.96
CA LEU A 42 -10.23 1.14 -3.55
C LEU A 42 -9.28 1.09 -4.75
N VAL A 43 -8.64 2.21 -5.05
CA VAL A 43 -7.59 2.33 -6.07
C VAL A 43 -6.24 2.43 -5.40
N ILE A 44 -5.30 1.56 -5.77
CA ILE A 44 -3.95 1.50 -5.20
C ILE A 44 -2.94 1.88 -6.29
N LEU A 45 -2.27 3.02 -6.09
CA LEU A 45 -1.19 3.56 -6.92
C LEU A 45 0.18 3.10 -6.38
N PRO A 46 1.25 3.13 -7.18
CA PRO A 46 2.60 2.76 -6.73
C PRO A 46 3.19 3.70 -5.66
N GLU A 47 4.36 3.33 -5.14
CA GLU A 47 5.21 4.20 -4.31
C GLU A 47 5.70 5.38 -5.15
N THR A 48 5.70 6.59 -4.55
CA THR A 48 6.17 7.84 -5.17
C THR A 48 5.70 8.00 -6.63
N PHE A 49 4.41 7.70 -6.86
CA PHE A 49 3.84 7.57 -8.21
C PHE A 49 3.93 8.85 -9.04
N THR A 50 4.18 10.01 -8.44
CA THR A 50 4.31 11.28 -9.15
C THR A 50 5.74 11.58 -9.62
N SER A 51 6.75 10.91 -9.05
CA SER A 51 8.16 11.27 -9.31
C SER A 51 9.08 10.08 -9.63
N GLY A 52 8.64 8.87 -9.26
CA GLY A 52 9.54 7.72 -9.12
C GLY A 52 10.36 7.80 -7.83
N PHE A 53 11.00 6.68 -7.45
CA PHE A 53 11.85 6.62 -6.26
C PHE A 53 13.21 7.29 -6.53
N SER A 54 13.40 8.46 -5.93
CA SER A 54 14.57 9.30 -6.17
C SER A 54 15.25 9.73 -4.88
N ASN A 55 16.58 9.79 -4.90
CA ASN A 55 17.39 10.30 -3.81
C ASN A 55 17.55 11.83 -3.81
N VAL A 56 17.03 12.53 -4.81
CA VAL A 56 16.95 14.01 -4.81
C VAL A 56 15.64 14.50 -4.19
N ALA A 57 15.33 13.95 -3.02
CA ALA A 57 14.07 14.14 -2.31
C ALA A 57 13.65 15.62 -2.16
N GLY A 58 14.64 16.51 -1.95
CA GLY A 58 14.35 17.94 -1.76
C GLY A 58 13.78 18.64 -2.97
N GLU A 59 14.10 18.17 -4.18
CA GLU A 59 13.71 18.80 -5.43
C GLU A 59 12.29 18.39 -5.87
N GLN A 60 11.86 17.19 -5.51
CA GLN A 60 10.57 16.62 -5.94
C GLN A 60 9.50 16.63 -4.84
N ALA A 61 9.86 17.00 -3.61
CA ALA A 61 8.94 16.99 -2.49
C ALA A 61 7.96 18.15 -2.55
N GLU A 62 6.68 17.83 -2.63
CA GLU A 62 5.57 18.80 -2.51
C GLU A 62 5.22 19.03 -1.03
N GLY A 63 4.43 20.07 -0.73
CA GLY A 63 3.78 20.24 0.58
C GLY A 63 2.48 19.44 0.68
N MET A 64 1.91 19.40 1.90
CA MET A 64 0.58 18.81 2.10
C MET A 64 -0.57 19.62 1.48
N ASP A 65 -0.30 20.80 0.97
CA ASP A 65 -1.17 21.65 0.16
C ASP A 65 -0.85 21.59 -1.34
N GLY A 66 0.03 20.67 -1.71
CA GLY A 66 0.55 20.54 -3.06
C GLY A 66 -0.45 19.95 -4.08
N PRO A 67 -0.14 20.12 -5.37
CA PRO A 67 -1.04 19.70 -6.46
C PRO A 67 -1.29 18.19 -6.51
N SER A 68 -0.39 17.35 -5.99
CA SER A 68 -0.59 15.89 -6.03
C SER A 68 -1.61 15.42 -5.00
N LEU A 69 -1.67 16.01 -3.78
CA LEU A 69 -2.77 15.71 -2.85
C LEU A 69 -4.11 16.23 -3.39
N ALA A 70 -4.14 17.46 -3.92
CA ALA A 70 -5.37 18.00 -4.53
C ALA A 70 -5.88 17.11 -5.67
N TRP A 71 -4.96 16.56 -6.48
CA TRP A 71 -5.29 15.60 -7.53
C TRP A 71 -5.86 14.30 -6.95
N MET A 72 -5.25 13.72 -5.91
CA MET A 72 -5.77 12.49 -5.27
C MET A 72 -7.17 12.71 -4.71
N GLN A 73 -7.45 13.86 -4.09
CA GLN A 73 -8.78 14.22 -3.59
C GLN A 73 -9.81 14.33 -4.74
N ALA A 74 -9.44 14.97 -5.84
CA ALA A 74 -10.30 15.06 -7.02
C ALA A 74 -10.60 13.68 -7.63
N GLN A 75 -9.59 12.79 -7.71
CA GLN A 75 -9.80 11.44 -8.22
C GLN A 75 -10.67 10.60 -7.28
N ALA A 76 -10.44 10.66 -5.97
CA ALA A 76 -11.25 9.93 -4.98
C ALA A 76 -12.72 10.33 -5.05
N ALA A 77 -13.00 11.62 -5.14
CA ALA A 77 -14.36 12.14 -5.31
C ALA A 77 -15.00 11.70 -6.64
N ALA A 78 -14.26 11.80 -7.76
CA ALA A 78 -14.76 11.44 -9.09
C ALA A 78 -15.06 9.94 -9.23
N LEU A 79 -14.30 9.09 -8.54
CA LEU A 79 -14.45 7.63 -8.58
C LEU A 79 -15.45 7.10 -7.52
N ASP A 80 -15.85 7.92 -6.55
CA ASP A 80 -16.53 7.49 -5.31
C ASP A 80 -15.82 6.32 -4.63
N ALA A 81 -14.47 6.38 -4.60
CA ALA A 81 -13.59 5.34 -4.11
C ALA A 81 -12.41 5.93 -3.35
N VAL A 82 -11.84 5.17 -2.44
CA VAL A 82 -10.56 5.55 -1.84
C VAL A 82 -9.45 5.49 -2.89
N VAL A 83 -8.58 6.50 -2.91
CA VAL A 83 -7.34 6.51 -3.68
C VAL A 83 -6.16 6.53 -2.73
N THR A 84 -5.25 5.57 -2.87
CA THR A 84 -4.03 5.47 -2.03
C THR A 84 -2.78 5.25 -2.88
N GLY A 85 -1.66 5.76 -2.40
CA GLY A 85 -0.35 5.68 -3.01
C GLY A 85 0.62 6.57 -2.24
N SER A 86 1.94 6.47 -2.46
CA SER A 86 2.85 7.33 -1.74
C SER A 86 3.41 8.48 -2.59
N LEU A 87 3.79 9.54 -1.91
CA LEU A 87 4.35 10.76 -2.44
C LEU A 87 5.62 11.13 -1.65
N GLN A 88 6.48 11.91 -2.27
CA GLN A 88 7.55 12.62 -1.58
C GLN A 88 6.96 13.93 -1.04
N LEU A 89 6.78 14.02 0.28
CA LEU A 89 6.15 15.18 0.91
C LEU A 89 7.07 15.85 1.93
N ARG A 90 7.08 17.17 1.91
CA ARG A 90 7.78 18.00 2.89
C ARG A 90 6.81 18.45 3.97
N VAL A 91 7.14 18.10 5.22
CA VAL A 91 6.36 18.49 6.40
C VAL A 91 7.35 18.91 7.49
N ASP A 92 7.15 20.07 8.08
CA ASP A 92 7.98 20.63 9.14
C ASP A 92 9.49 20.62 8.81
N GLY A 93 9.84 20.93 7.56
CA GLY A 93 11.22 20.97 7.07
C GLY A 93 11.83 19.59 6.76
N GLN A 94 11.17 18.50 7.08
CA GLN A 94 11.59 17.14 6.79
C GLN A 94 10.91 16.60 5.52
N VAL A 95 11.57 15.72 4.79
CA VAL A 95 10.97 15.02 3.65
C VAL A 95 10.63 13.59 4.03
N TYR A 96 9.43 13.17 3.71
CA TYR A 96 8.92 11.82 3.97
C TYR A 96 8.51 11.13 2.67
N ASN A 97 8.71 9.83 2.61
CA ASN A 97 7.99 8.95 1.69
C ASN A 97 6.65 8.63 2.37
N ARG A 98 5.64 9.46 2.07
CA ARG A 98 4.34 9.45 2.76
C ARG A 98 3.28 8.81 1.89
N LEU A 99 2.74 7.70 2.35
CA LEU A 99 1.54 7.13 1.77
C LEU A 99 0.33 7.96 2.25
N LEU A 100 -0.50 8.35 1.30
CA LEU A 100 -1.77 9.02 1.56
C LEU A 100 -2.92 8.04 1.34
N TRP A 101 -3.89 8.09 2.24
CA TRP A 101 -5.17 7.42 2.16
C TRP A 101 -6.24 8.48 2.01
N VAL A 102 -6.79 8.64 0.82
CA VAL A 102 -7.69 9.73 0.48
C VAL A 102 -9.10 9.18 0.27
N TYR A 103 -10.02 9.58 1.15
CA TYR A 103 -11.43 9.18 1.08
C TYR A 103 -12.20 9.98 0.02
N PRO A 104 -13.33 9.46 -0.51
CA PRO A 104 -14.19 10.19 -1.47
C PRO A 104 -14.70 11.54 -0.96
N ASP A 105 -14.88 11.68 0.34
CA ASP A 105 -15.33 12.91 1.01
C ASP A 105 -14.20 13.94 1.26
N GLY A 106 -12.99 13.66 0.77
CA GLY A 106 -11.82 14.52 0.87
C GLY A 106 -11.03 14.38 2.17
N ARG A 107 -11.51 13.61 3.16
CA ARG A 107 -10.71 13.28 4.35
C ARG A 107 -9.45 12.51 3.96
N ILE A 108 -8.39 12.67 4.75
CA ILE A 108 -7.12 12.00 4.53
C ILE A 108 -6.63 11.32 5.82
N ALA A 109 -5.96 10.19 5.62
CA ALA A 109 -5.06 9.62 6.61
C ALA A 109 -3.69 9.43 5.95
N HIS A 110 -2.62 9.27 6.72
CA HIS A 110 -1.31 9.11 6.14
C HIS A 110 -0.44 8.13 6.94
N TYR A 111 0.53 7.57 6.25
CA TYR A 111 1.58 6.73 6.81
C TYR A 111 2.93 7.17 6.26
N ASP A 112 3.85 7.51 7.15
CA ASP A 112 5.24 7.78 6.80
C ASP A 112 6.04 6.47 6.83
N LYS A 113 6.71 6.15 5.73
CA LYS A 113 7.50 4.94 5.58
C LYS A 113 8.43 4.75 6.78
N ARG A 114 8.28 3.62 7.47
CA ARG A 114 9.06 3.31 8.67
C ARG A 114 10.47 2.87 8.35
N HIS A 115 10.62 1.96 7.39
CA HIS A 115 11.92 1.38 7.04
C HIS A 115 12.45 2.03 5.77
N LEU A 116 13.38 2.93 5.94
CA LEU A 116 14.04 3.61 4.83
C LEU A 116 15.07 2.68 4.17
N PHE A 117 15.06 2.62 2.85
CA PHE A 117 15.90 1.73 2.06
C PHE A 117 17.39 2.17 2.12
N ARG A 118 18.08 1.70 3.15
CA ARG A 118 19.47 2.07 3.44
C ARG A 118 20.43 1.79 2.29
N TYR A 119 20.27 0.66 1.60
CA TYR A 119 21.10 0.32 0.44
C TYR A 119 20.99 1.36 -0.69
N GLY A 120 19.85 2.00 -0.84
CA GLY A 120 19.61 3.10 -1.78
C GLY A 120 19.88 4.49 -1.21
N GLY A 121 20.39 4.64 0.01
CA GLY A 121 20.67 5.93 0.63
C GLY A 121 19.41 6.71 1.08
N GLU A 122 18.23 6.10 1.11
CA GLU A 122 16.98 6.77 1.46
C GLU A 122 17.05 7.39 2.87
N HIS A 123 17.68 6.70 3.82
CA HIS A 123 17.84 7.14 5.22
C HIS A 123 18.69 8.42 5.41
N GLU A 124 19.43 8.84 4.39
CA GLU A 124 20.22 10.08 4.40
C GLU A 124 19.39 11.28 3.95
N ARG A 125 18.25 11.05 3.31
CA ARG A 125 17.47 12.06 2.60
C ARG A 125 16.02 12.18 3.11
N TYR A 126 15.48 11.12 3.68
CA TYR A 126 14.11 11.06 4.18
C TYR A 126 14.10 10.84 5.69
N ALA A 127 13.09 11.39 6.34
CA ALA A 127 12.78 11.07 7.72
C ALA A 127 11.92 9.79 7.79
N ALA A 128 12.20 8.95 8.78
CA ALA A 128 11.42 7.74 9.02
C ALA A 128 10.15 8.04 9.81
N GLY A 129 9.08 7.35 9.49
CA GLY A 129 7.87 7.31 10.29
C GLY A 129 8.05 6.56 11.61
N SER A 130 7.16 6.80 12.57
CA SER A 130 7.20 6.18 13.89
C SER A 130 5.96 5.33 14.22
N HIS A 131 4.90 5.43 13.41
CA HIS A 131 3.60 4.82 13.71
C HIS A 131 3.14 3.92 12.55
N ARG A 132 2.35 2.90 12.88
CA ARG A 132 1.58 2.14 11.90
C ARG A 132 0.27 2.89 11.64
N LEU A 133 -0.19 2.84 10.38
CA LEU A 133 -1.52 3.30 10.01
C LEU A 133 -2.48 2.11 10.00
N SER A 134 -3.63 2.27 10.63
CA SER A 134 -4.78 1.41 10.46
C SER A 134 -5.96 2.28 10.07
N VAL A 135 -6.60 1.97 8.95
CA VAL A 135 -7.77 2.69 8.44
C VAL A 135 -8.93 1.73 8.26
N GLU A 136 -10.14 2.27 8.34
CA GLU A 136 -11.35 1.50 8.05
C GLU A 136 -12.01 2.02 6.77
N TRP A 137 -12.39 1.08 5.90
CA TRP A 137 -13.15 1.37 4.69
C TRP A 137 -14.13 0.25 4.40
N LYS A 138 -15.41 0.59 4.27
CA LYS A 138 -16.49 -0.38 4.03
C LYS A 138 -16.44 -1.59 4.98
N GLY A 139 -16.10 -1.36 6.26
CA GLY A 139 -16.00 -2.39 7.30
C GLY A 139 -14.70 -3.21 7.27
N TRP A 140 -13.79 -2.99 6.32
CA TRP A 140 -12.48 -3.59 6.26
C TRP A 140 -11.47 -2.77 7.06
N ARG A 141 -10.69 -3.43 7.91
CA ARG A 141 -9.52 -2.84 8.57
C ARG A 141 -8.33 -3.04 7.66
N ILE A 142 -7.66 -1.97 7.31
CA ILE A 142 -6.63 -1.97 6.29
C ILE A 142 -5.35 -1.36 6.85
N ASN A 143 -4.22 -2.06 6.63
CA ASN A 143 -2.90 -1.62 7.05
C ASN A 143 -2.03 -1.34 5.82
N PRO A 144 -1.94 -0.08 5.36
CA PRO A 144 -1.08 0.29 4.25
C PRO A 144 0.36 0.52 4.71
N GLN A 145 1.31 0.05 3.90
CA GLN A 145 2.75 0.14 4.10
C GLN A 145 3.47 0.44 2.77
N VAL A 146 4.77 0.75 2.84
CA VAL A 146 5.55 1.18 1.69
C VAL A 146 6.77 0.30 1.48
N CYS A 147 6.81 -0.39 0.36
CA CYS A 147 7.95 -1.02 -0.29
C CYS A 147 8.85 -1.82 0.67
N TYR A 148 9.91 -1.22 1.15
CA TYR A 148 10.93 -1.87 1.99
C TYR A 148 10.38 -2.41 3.31
N ASP A 149 9.25 -1.85 3.81
CA ASP A 149 8.56 -2.37 4.99
C ASP A 149 8.19 -3.85 4.86
N LEU A 150 7.94 -4.32 3.64
CA LEU A 150 7.65 -5.73 3.33
C LEU A 150 8.73 -6.70 3.87
N ARG A 151 9.97 -6.26 4.05
CA ARG A 151 11.07 -7.10 4.55
C ARG A 151 11.08 -7.29 6.06
N PHE A 152 10.23 -6.58 6.80
CA PHE A 152 10.29 -6.54 8.28
C PHE A 152 9.07 -7.22 8.90
N PRO A 153 9.11 -8.56 9.11
CA PRO A 153 7.95 -9.35 9.53
C PRO A 153 7.36 -8.90 10.87
N VAL A 154 8.19 -8.49 11.81
CA VAL A 154 7.72 -8.02 13.13
C VAL A 154 6.86 -6.76 12.99
N PHE A 155 7.27 -5.81 12.12
CA PHE A 155 6.50 -4.60 11.84
C PHE A 155 5.22 -4.90 11.07
N CYS A 156 5.26 -5.88 10.15
CA CYS A 156 4.13 -6.29 9.33
C CYS A 156 3.15 -7.23 10.05
N ARG A 157 3.45 -7.65 11.30
CA ARG A 157 2.66 -8.65 12.00
C ARG A 157 1.25 -8.16 12.33
N ASN A 158 0.26 -8.97 11.98
CA ASN A 158 -1.14 -8.82 12.38
C ASN A 158 -1.29 -9.33 13.81
N ARG A 159 -1.39 -8.44 14.78
CA ARG A 159 -1.43 -8.81 16.19
C ARG A 159 -2.86 -9.16 16.61
N TYR A 160 -2.99 -10.19 17.40
CA TYR A 160 -4.25 -10.53 18.03
C TYR A 160 -4.37 -9.82 19.39
N ASN A 161 -5.47 -9.09 19.57
CA ASN A 161 -5.76 -8.42 20.84
C ASN A 161 -6.84 -9.19 21.60
N VAL A 162 -6.43 -9.91 22.62
CA VAL A 162 -7.33 -10.72 23.49
C VAL A 162 -8.38 -9.87 24.21
N GLU A 163 -8.10 -8.60 24.50
CA GLU A 163 -9.04 -7.71 25.20
C GLU A 163 -10.22 -7.28 24.30
N ARG A 164 -10.03 -7.33 22.97
CA ARG A 164 -11.06 -7.01 21.98
C ARG A 164 -11.82 -8.23 21.48
N ALA A 165 -11.70 -9.37 22.17
CA ALA A 165 -12.37 -10.64 21.85
C ALA A 165 -12.51 -10.86 20.33
N ASP A 166 -11.38 -11.10 19.60
CA ASP A 166 -11.36 -11.43 18.17
C ASP A 166 -10.70 -10.43 17.19
N ALA A 167 -10.08 -9.39 17.71
CA ALA A 167 -9.59 -8.38 16.82
C ALA A 167 -8.12 -8.60 16.45
N LEU A 168 -7.90 -9.15 15.27
CA LEU A 168 -6.66 -8.89 14.55
C LEU A 168 -6.58 -7.41 14.18
N ASP A 169 -5.39 -6.83 14.05
CA ASP A 169 -5.19 -5.42 13.71
C ASP A 169 -5.79 -5.07 12.34
N PHE A 170 -5.79 -6.02 11.38
CA PHE A 170 -6.25 -5.76 10.02
C PHE A 170 -6.77 -7.01 9.29
N ASP A 171 -7.51 -6.77 8.21
CA ASP A 171 -8.09 -7.77 7.31
C ASP A 171 -7.44 -7.76 5.93
N LEU A 172 -6.89 -6.60 5.54
CA LEU A 172 -6.14 -6.38 4.32
C LEU A 172 -4.84 -5.62 4.65
N GLN A 173 -3.72 -6.09 4.13
CA GLN A 173 -2.44 -5.37 4.16
C GLN A 173 -2.07 -4.93 2.75
N ILE A 174 -1.59 -3.68 2.61
CA ILE A 174 -1.22 -3.10 1.31
C ILE A 174 0.25 -2.72 1.33
N PHE A 175 0.94 -2.99 0.21
CA PHE A 175 2.30 -2.51 -0.04
C PHE A 175 2.37 -1.83 -1.41
N VAL A 176 2.73 -0.56 -1.43
CA VAL A 176 3.02 0.19 -2.65
C VAL A 176 4.53 0.30 -2.84
N ALA A 177 5.05 0.12 -4.05
CA ALA A 177 6.49 -0.06 -4.25
C ALA A 177 7.06 0.52 -5.55
N ASN A 178 8.37 0.84 -5.49
CA ASN A 178 9.32 0.81 -6.59
C ASN A 178 10.33 -0.32 -6.32
N TRP A 179 9.93 -1.56 -6.60
CA TRP A 179 10.72 -2.75 -6.32
C TRP A 179 11.39 -3.28 -7.58
N PRO A 180 12.72 -3.17 -7.71
CA PRO A 180 13.43 -3.51 -8.94
C PRO A 180 13.33 -4.99 -9.29
N GLN A 181 13.30 -5.27 -10.60
CA GLN A 181 13.19 -6.61 -11.17
C GLN A 181 14.23 -7.61 -10.64
N GLN A 182 15.46 -7.17 -10.37
CA GLN A 182 16.51 -8.03 -9.83
C GLN A 182 16.15 -8.65 -8.47
N ARG A 183 15.16 -8.08 -7.77
CA ARG A 183 14.68 -8.53 -6.47
C ARG A 183 13.23 -9.06 -6.51
N ALA A 184 12.69 -9.34 -7.70
CA ALA A 184 11.31 -9.79 -7.90
C ALA A 184 10.98 -11.07 -7.11
N HIS A 185 11.94 -12.01 -7.00
CA HIS A 185 11.74 -13.23 -6.19
C HIS A 185 11.41 -12.88 -4.74
N ALA A 186 12.14 -11.95 -4.13
CA ALA A 186 11.87 -11.53 -2.75
C ALA A 186 10.50 -10.82 -2.62
N TRP A 187 10.12 -9.99 -3.60
CA TRP A 187 8.81 -9.34 -3.66
C TRP A 187 7.68 -10.36 -3.61
N ASN A 188 7.68 -11.29 -4.56
CA ASN A 188 6.65 -12.31 -4.70
C ASN A 188 6.58 -13.25 -3.50
N THR A 189 7.74 -13.68 -2.96
CA THR A 189 7.80 -14.58 -1.82
C THR A 189 7.32 -13.93 -0.54
N LEU A 190 7.79 -12.71 -0.24
CA LEU A 190 7.44 -12.02 0.99
C LEU A 190 5.98 -11.58 1.01
N ALA A 191 5.42 -11.15 -0.12
CA ALA A 191 4.00 -10.79 -0.21
C ALA A 191 3.09 -11.99 0.17
N ARG A 192 3.39 -13.18 -0.35
CA ARG A 192 2.67 -14.41 0.01
C ARG A 192 2.87 -14.78 1.48
N ALA A 193 4.09 -14.67 1.99
CA ALA A 193 4.37 -14.92 3.40
C ALA A 193 3.54 -14.00 4.32
N ARG A 194 3.43 -12.70 3.99
CA ARG A 194 2.60 -11.75 4.76
C ARG A 194 1.12 -12.15 4.78
N ALA A 195 0.58 -12.64 3.66
CA ALA A 195 -0.81 -13.08 3.61
C ALA A 195 -1.05 -14.32 4.50
N ILE A 196 -0.19 -15.32 4.38
CA ILE A 196 -0.30 -16.60 5.10
C ILE A 196 -0.14 -16.39 6.61
N GLU A 197 0.97 -15.78 7.04
CA GLU A 197 1.31 -15.63 8.47
C GLU A 197 0.37 -14.70 9.23
N ASN A 198 -0.29 -13.76 8.51
CA ASN A 198 -1.17 -12.75 9.07
C ASN A 198 -2.66 -13.10 8.94
N LEU A 199 -3.01 -14.22 8.30
CA LEU A 199 -4.39 -14.65 8.06
C LEU A 199 -5.23 -13.52 7.45
N CYS A 200 -4.70 -12.83 6.44
CA CYS A 200 -5.31 -11.66 5.81
C CYS A 200 -5.12 -11.68 4.31
N TYR A 201 -5.88 -10.83 3.60
CA TYR A 201 -5.54 -10.50 2.23
C TYR A 201 -4.31 -9.58 2.17
N VAL A 202 -3.54 -9.70 1.09
CA VAL A 202 -2.43 -8.79 0.79
C VAL A 202 -2.59 -8.25 -0.63
N ALA A 203 -2.57 -6.93 -0.78
CA ALA A 203 -2.51 -6.25 -2.06
C ALA A 203 -1.13 -5.60 -2.22
N VAL A 204 -0.41 -5.97 -3.27
CA VAL A 204 0.90 -5.40 -3.56
C VAL A 204 0.86 -4.71 -4.91
N VAL A 205 1.32 -3.44 -4.96
CA VAL A 205 1.38 -2.65 -6.20
C VAL A 205 2.80 -2.15 -6.41
N ASN A 206 3.34 -2.47 -7.56
CA ASN A 206 4.65 -2.04 -8.01
C ASN A 206 4.54 -1.39 -9.39
N ARG A 207 5.45 -0.50 -9.72
CA ARG A 207 5.55 0.08 -11.06
C ARG A 207 6.17 -0.90 -12.08
N VAL A 208 6.04 -0.56 -13.35
CA VAL A 208 6.79 -1.16 -14.48
C VAL A 208 7.74 -0.14 -15.11
N GLY A 209 8.41 -0.54 -16.18
CA GLY A 209 9.30 0.31 -16.98
C GLY A 209 10.70 0.43 -16.39
N THR A 210 11.40 1.50 -16.76
CA THR A 210 12.77 1.78 -16.32
C THR A 210 12.85 3.19 -15.75
N ASP A 211 13.52 3.37 -14.62
CA ASP A 211 13.68 4.67 -13.99
C ASP A 211 14.89 5.46 -14.53
N GLY A 212 15.05 6.70 -14.07
CA GLY A 212 16.19 7.56 -14.44
C GLY A 212 17.56 7.04 -14.00
N ASN A 213 17.61 6.07 -13.08
CA ASN A 213 18.84 5.37 -12.66
C ASN A 213 19.07 4.09 -13.48
N LYS A 214 18.29 3.85 -14.53
CA LYS A 214 18.36 2.66 -15.41
C LYS A 214 18.02 1.34 -14.69
N LEU A 215 17.27 1.40 -13.60
CA LEU A 215 16.73 0.21 -12.96
C LEU A 215 15.42 -0.19 -13.64
N SER A 216 15.29 -1.47 -13.98
CA SER A 216 14.08 -2.03 -14.58
C SER A 216 13.15 -2.58 -13.49
N TYR A 217 11.84 -2.45 -13.73
CA TYR A 217 10.76 -2.87 -12.85
C TYR A 217 9.81 -3.81 -13.60
N ALA A 218 9.55 -4.97 -13.03
CA ALA A 218 8.71 -6.01 -13.64
C ALA A 218 7.23 -5.91 -13.25
N GLY A 219 6.87 -4.95 -12.41
CA GLY A 219 5.53 -4.92 -11.83
C GLY A 219 5.35 -6.04 -10.82
N ASP A 220 4.77 -7.15 -11.24
CA ASP A 220 4.37 -8.26 -10.37
C ASP A 220 3.43 -7.79 -9.23
N SER A 221 2.51 -6.88 -9.57
CA SER A 221 1.44 -6.46 -8.68
C SER A 221 0.43 -7.58 -8.52
N ALA A 222 -0.09 -7.78 -7.32
CA ALA A 222 -1.01 -8.88 -7.06
C ALA A 222 -1.98 -8.59 -5.90
N VAL A 223 -3.13 -9.26 -5.91
CA VAL A 223 -3.98 -9.48 -4.74
C VAL A 223 -3.85 -10.95 -4.35
N ILE A 224 -3.44 -11.20 -3.11
CA ILE A 224 -3.10 -12.51 -2.58
C ILE A 224 -4.04 -12.81 -1.42
N ASP A 225 -4.62 -14.00 -1.41
CA ASP A 225 -5.48 -14.45 -0.32
C ASP A 225 -4.67 -14.99 0.89
N PHE A 226 -5.36 -15.23 1.96
CA PHE A 226 -4.83 -15.75 3.23
C PHE A 226 -4.21 -17.16 3.14
N LEU A 227 -4.32 -17.85 2.01
CA LEU A 227 -3.62 -19.10 1.68
C LEU A 227 -2.35 -18.88 0.85
N GLY A 228 -2.03 -17.59 0.52
CA GLY A 228 -0.91 -17.23 -0.32
C GLY A 228 -1.16 -17.42 -1.82
N GLN A 229 -2.42 -17.64 -2.23
CA GLN A 229 -2.79 -17.80 -3.62
C GLN A 229 -3.13 -16.44 -4.24
N ALA A 230 -2.63 -16.18 -5.44
CA ALA A 230 -2.97 -14.95 -6.15
C ALA A 230 -4.38 -15.04 -6.74
N GLN A 231 -5.26 -14.14 -6.32
CA GLN A 231 -6.59 -13.93 -6.93
C GLN A 231 -6.51 -13.02 -8.15
N LEU A 232 -5.52 -12.13 -8.17
CA LEU A 232 -5.16 -11.29 -9.29
C LEU A 232 -3.63 -11.20 -9.33
N ALA A 233 -3.04 -11.33 -10.51
CA ALA A 233 -1.61 -11.13 -10.73
C ALA A 233 -1.39 -10.39 -12.05
N LEU A 234 -0.61 -9.32 -12.01
CA LEU A 234 -0.22 -8.51 -13.15
C LEU A 234 1.28 -8.73 -13.43
N HIS A 235 1.67 -8.72 -14.70
CA HIS A 235 3.05 -9.01 -15.11
C HIS A 235 3.52 -8.05 -16.18
N GLY A 236 4.77 -7.62 -16.08
CA GLY A 236 5.65 -7.10 -17.13
C GLY A 236 5.22 -5.86 -17.91
N SER A 237 3.96 -5.49 -17.93
CA SER A 237 3.44 -4.34 -18.69
C SER A 237 2.56 -3.44 -17.84
N GLU A 238 2.36 -2.22 -18.28
CA GLU A 238 1.41 -1.31 -17.68
C GLU A 238 -0.01 -1.86 -17.78
N GLN A 239 -0.68 -1.98 -16.63
CA GLN A 239 -2.02 -2.55 -16.53
C GLN A 239 -2.79 -1.95 -15.36
N VAL A 240 -4.10 -1.85 -15.52
CA VAL A 240 -5.05 -1.61 -14.43
C VAL A 240 -6.02 -2.77 -14.39
N ALA A 241 -6.16 -3.41 -13.24
CA ALA A 241 -7.11 -4.51 -13.09
C ALA A 241 -7.78 -4.48 -11.72
N THR A 242 -9.03 -4.91 -11.70
CA THR A 242 -9.89 -4.94 -10.51
C THR A 242 -10.23 -6.39 -10.14
N THR A 243 -10.19 -6.67 -8.85
CA THR A 243 -10.72 -7.92 -8.29
C THR A 243 -11.54 -7.64 -7.05
N THR A 244 -12.33 -8.61 -6.63
CA THR A 244 -13.15 -8.52 -5.41
C THR A 244 -12.62 -9.49 -4.37
N ILE A 245 -12.29 -8.99 -3.18
CA ILE A 245 -11.93 -9.82 -2.04
C ILE A 245 -13.17 -10.11 -1.19
N SER A 246 -13.28 -11.36 -0.70
CA SER A 246 -14.49 -11.82 -0.03
C SER A 246 -14.38 -11.77 1.50
N ALA A 247 -15.29 -11.02 2.10
CA ALA A 247 -15.45 -10.96 3.54
C ALA A 247 -15.82 -12.33 4.15
N ALA A 248 -16.74 -13.04 3.50
CA ALA A 248 -17.20 -14.35 3.97
C ALA A 248 -16.08 -15.41 3.91
N ALA A 249 -15.26 -15.39 2.86
CA ALA A 249 -14.13 -16.33 2.73
C ALA A 249 -13.07 -16.09 3.82
N LEU A 250 -12.74 -14.83 4.12
CA LEU A 250 -11.82 -14.48 5.20
C LEU A 250 -12.34 -14.93 6.57
N ALA A 251 -13.61 -14.66 6.84
CA ALA A 251 -14.26 -15.07 8.08
C ALA A 251 -14.23 -16.60 8.27
N ALA A 252 -14.63 -17.35 7.23
CA ALA A 252 -14.64 -18.81 7.24
C ALA A 252 -13.22 -19.39 7.44
N HIS A 253 -12.20 -18.79 6.83
CA HIS A 253 -10.81 -19.23 7.01
C HIS A 253 -10.35 -19.03 8.45
N ARG A 254 -10.53 -17.84 9.01
CA ARG A 254 -10.12 -17.53 10.39
C ARG A 254 -10.86 -18.36 11.43
N GLN A 255 -12.12 -18.70 11.17
CA GLN A 255 -12.89 -19.60 12.03
C GLN A 255 -12.37 -21.04 11.95
N ARG A 256 -12.06 -21.51 10.74
CA ARG A 256 -11.59 -22.89 10.51
C ARG A 256 -10.14 -23.10 10.97
N PHE A 257 -9.31 -22.10 10.84
CA PHE A 257 -7.88 -22.13 11.17
C PHE A 257 -7.51 -20.91 12.03
N PRO A 258 -7.83 -20.92 13.33
CA PRO A 258 -7.65 -19.76 14.22
C PRO A 258 -6.22 -19.64 14.75
N ALA A 259 -5.18 -19.73 13.91
CA ALA A 259 -3.78 -19.71 14.31
C ALA A 259 -3.35 -18.41 15.03
N MET A 260 -4.17 -17.35 14.96
CA MET A 260 -3.93 -16.12 15.73
C MET A 260 -4.06 -16.33 17.24
N LEU A 261 -4.79 -17.37 17.69
CA LEU A 261 -4.95 -17.68 19.13
C LEU A 261 -3.67 -18.28 19.74
N ASP A 262 -2.81 -18.85 18.89
CA ASP A 262 -1.53 -19.47 19.28
C ASP A 262 -0.34 -18.50 19.12
N ALA A 263 -0.60 -17.26 18.67
CA ALA A 263 0.45 -16.30 18.36
C ALA A 263 1.08 -15.73 19.64
N ASP A 264 2.41 -15.59 19.60
CA ASP A 264 3.15 -14.89 20.65
C ASP A 264 2.76 -13.41 20.72
N THR A 265 2.71 -12.87 21.93
CA THR A 265 2.57 -11.44 22.16
C THR A 265 3.95 -10.76 22.12
N PHE A 266 4.03 -9.58 21.53
CA PHE A 266 5.24 -8.78 21.50
C PHE A 266 4.92 -7.29 21.47
N GLU A 267 5.85 -6.48 21.93
CA GLU A 267 5.80 -5.01 21.84
C GLU A 267 6.90 -4.51 20.91
N LEU A 268 6.57 -3.52 20.07
CA LEU A 268 7.53 -2.79 19.28
C LEU A 268 7.84 -1.46 19.97
N PRO A 269 9.08 -1.22 20.42
CA PRO A 269 9.45 0.04 21.03
C PRO A 269 9.14 1.24 20.11
N GLY A 270 8.52 2.28 20.64
CA GLY A 270 8.14 3.48 19.91
C GLY A 270 6.89 3.35 19.03
N MET A 271 6.27 2.18 19.01
CA MET A 271 4.96 2.01 18.39
C MET A 271 3.92 1.88 19.50
N GLY A 272 3.07 2.89 19.61
CA GLY A 272 1.96 2.86 20.57
C GLY A 272 1.17 1.56 20.49
N ARG A 273 0.51 1.17 21.58
CA ARG A 273 -0.50 0.11 21.54
C ARG A 273 -1.55 0.52 20.50
N PRO A 274 -2.03 -0.41 19.67
CA PRO A 274 -3.06 -0.11 18.69
C PRO A 274 -4.35 0.38 19.35
#